data_55cd2aae28fff3b47f21e6a8e5bcbcf6
#
_entry.id   55cd2aae28fff3b47f21e6a8e5bcbcf6
#
_cell.length_a   1.000
_cell.length_b   1.000
_cell.length_c   1.000
_cell.angle_alpha   90.00
_cell.angle_beta   90.00
_cell.angle_gamma   90.00
#
_symmetry.space_group_name_H-M   'P 1'
#
loop_
_entity.id
_entity.type
_entity.pdbx_description
1 polymer ?
#
loop_
_entity_poly.entity_id
_entity_poly.type
_entity_poly.pdbx_seq_one_letter_code
_entity_poly.pdbx_strand_id
1 'polypeptide(L)'
;MTVYDPFDPQFLADPYPAYRMLRDEDPVHRHVSARNGIPPFWALSRFEDVWNAVRDTGTYSSAQGLTFVPDEIGKLGLAPTIVMLDPPRHGQLRGLVAKGFTPRRVAALEDAVRGFVRVLLDSFAGRREVDLHREFSSPIPTFVLAELLGVPAADRPRFDPWVAALTALQDSGFDLNAMSAPAAVAEMFEYFAGLITERRRAPGDDLISALTEVESDGELLTDWEILGFCFVMVAGGNDTTGNLISHAVMLLDTDHRQRALLVDDPARIPG
;
A
#
# COMPACT_ATOMS: atom_id res chain seq x y z
N MET A 1 -7.33 -32.76 -6.69
CA MET A 1 -7.13 -32.14 -5.35
C MET A 1 -6.69 -30.72 -5.61
N THR A 2 -7.41 -29.75 -5.10
CA THR A 2 -6.99 -28.34 -5.14
C THR A 2 -5.77 -28.23 -4.23
N VAL A 3 -4.61 -27.90 -4.80
CA VAL A 3 -3.37 -27.74 -4.02
C VAL A 3 -3.18 -26.24 -3.79
N TYR A 4 -2.89 -25.85 -2.56
CA TYR A 4 -2.48 -24.49 -2.26
C TYR A 4 -1.02 -24.28 -2.69
N ASP A 5 -0.82 -23.50 -3.72
CA ASP A 5 0.48 -22.95 -4.10
C ASP A 5 0.27 -21.48 -4.51
N PRO A 6 0.66 -20.51 -3.66
CA PRO A 6 0.42 -19.09 -3.92
C PRO A 6 1.22 -18.54 -5.11
N PHE A 7 2.10 -19.36 -5.69
CA PHE A 7 2.92 -19.00 -6.85
C PHE A 7 2.46 -19.68 -8.15
N ASP A 8 1.43 -20.55 -8.08
CA ASP A 8 0.89 -21.22 -9.26
C ASP A 8 -0.07 -20.27 -10.01
N PRO A 9 0.12 -20.03 -11.32
CA PRO A 9 -0.79 -19.23 -12.12
C PRO A 9 -2.25 -19.73 -12.09
N GLN A 10 -2.48 -21.03 -11.94
CA GLN A 10 -3.84 -21.58 -11.84
C GLN A 10 -4.49 -21.22 -10.49
N PHE A 11 -3.72 -21.24 -9.41
CA PHE A 11 -4.18 -20.76 -8.11
C PHE A 11 -4.50 -19.26 -8.17
N LEU A 12 -3.63 -18.46 -8.78
CA LEU A 12 -3.85 -17.00 -8.90
C LEU A 12 -5.08 -16.66 -9.74
N ALA A 13 -5.43 -17.49 -10.72
CA ALA A 13 -6.63 -17.26 -11.56
C ALA A 13 -7.94 -17.48 -10.78
N ASP A 14 -8.00 -18.45 -9.86
CA ASP A 14 -9.14 -18.70 -8.97
C ASP A 14 -8.67 -19.29 -7.62
N PRO A 15 -8.32 -18.43 -6.64
CA PRO A 15 -7.80 -18.89 -5.36
C PRO A 15 -8.88 -19.38 -4.38
N TYR A 16 -10.15 -19.09 -4.62
CA TYR A 16 -11.24 -19.30 -3.66
C TYR A 16 -11.48 -20.77 -3.28
N PRO A 17 -11.39 -21.75 -4.21
CA PRO A 17 -11.50 -23.16 -3.85
C PRO A 17 -10.39 -23.62 -2.90
N ALA A 18 -9.14 -23.17 -3.13
CA ALA A 18 -8.01 -23.49 -2.25
C ALA A 18 -8.15 -22.82 -0.87
N TYR A 19 -8.59 -21.57 -0.82
CA TYR A 19 -8.86 -20.90 0.46
C TYR A 19 -9.96 -21.60 1.27
N ARG A 20 -10.97 -22.13 0.61
CA ARG A 20 -12.01 -22.91 1.28
C ARG A 20 -11.43 -24.18 1.87
N MET A 21 -10.68 -24.95 1.08
CA MET A 21 -10.02 -26.18 1.52
C MET A 21 -9.11 -25.91 2.73
N LEU A 22 -8.29 -24.83 2.68
CA LEU A 22 -7.45 -24.46 3.80
C LEU A 22 -8.26 -24.19 5.07
N ARG A 23 -9.34 -23.39 4.98
CA ARG A 23 -10.18 -23.08 6.17
C ARG A 23 -10.84 -24.28 6.76
N ASP A 24 -11.28 -25.20 5.92
CA ASP A 24 -12.10 -26.35 6.34
C ASP A 24 -11.24 -27.53 6.83
N GLU A 25 -10.12 -27.81 6.13
CA GLU A 25 -9.37 -29.04 6.29
C GLU A 25 -7.94 -28.82 6.86
N ASP A 26 -7.26 -27.71 6.52
CA ASP A 26 -5.86 -27.46 6.92
C ASP A 26 -5.61 -25.97 7.25
N PRO A 27 -6.21 -25.44 8.33
CA PRO A 27 -6.23 -24.01 8.60
C PRO A 27 -4.86 -23.41 8.98
N VAL A 28 -3.91 -24.23 9.40
CA VAL A 28 -2.52 -23.87 9.70
C VAL A 28 -1.61 -24.67 8.78
N HIS A 29 -1.62 -24.29 7.52
CA HIS A 29 -0.96 -25.02 6.46
C HIS A 29 0.54 -24.76 6.40
N ARG A 30 1.35 -25.82 6.40
CA ARG A 30 2.79 -25.70 6.15
C ARG A 30 3.08 -25.89 4.67
N HIS A 31 3.40 -24.80 3.98
CA HIS A 31 3.79 -24.83 2.57
C HIS A 31 5.29 -25.04 2.40
N VAL A 32 5.63 -25.90 1.44
CA VAL A 32 7.01 -26.12 0.97
C VAL A 32 7.01 -25.86 -0.53
N SER A 33 7.55 -24.71 -0.92
CA SER A 33 7.57 -24.33 -2.33
C SER A 33 8.52 -25.21 -3.14
N ALA A 34 8.11 -25.54 -4.35
CA ALA A 34 8.99 -26.15 -5.36
C ALA A 34 9.94 -25.12 -6.01
N ARG A 35 9.71 -23.82 -5.78
CA ARG A 35 10.56 -22.75 -6.31
C ARG A 35 11.82 -22.59 -5.47
N ASN A 36 12.97 -22.49 -6.14
CA ASN A 36 14.23 -22.23 -5.48
C ASN A 36 14.22 -20.84 -4.79
N GLY A 37 14.77 -20.79 -3.58
CA GLY A 37 14.94 -19.54 -2.83
C GLY A 37 13.76 -19.16 -1.94
N ILE A 38 12.64 -19.85 -2.01
CA ILE A 38 11.51 -19.62 -1.11
C ILE A 38 11.62 -20.61 0.07
N PRO A 39 11.81 -20.13 1.31
CA PRO A 39 11.85 -21.00 2.47
C PRO A 39 10.47 -21.61 2.75
N PRO A 40 10.38 -22.74 3.45
CA PRO A 40 9.10 -23.23 3.95
C PRO A 40 8.44 -22.18 4.84
N PHE A 41 7.12 -22.00 4.69
CA PHE A 41 6.35 -21.05 5.47
C PHE A 41 5.00 -21.62 5.92
N TRP A 42 4.34 -20.93 6.84
CA TRP A 42 3.02 -21.27 7.33
C TRP A 42 1.99 -20.30 6.77
N ALA A 43 0.87 -20.83 6.27
CA ALA A 43 -0.27 -20.06 5.83
C ALA A 43 -1.42 -20.26 6.83
N LEU A 44 -1.88 -19.15 7.43
CA LEU A 44 -3.04 -19.13 8.32
C LEU A 44 -4.26 -18.71 7.52
N SER A 45 -5.37 -19.45 7.63
CA SER A 45 -6.56 -19.22 6.79
C SER A 45 -7.83 -18.89 7.57
N ARG A 46 -7.91 -19.15 8.87
CA ARG A 46 -9.06 -18.79 9.73
C ARG A 46 -8.87 -17.42 10.35
N PHE A 47 -9.97 -16.67 10.46
CA PHE A 47 -9.96 -15.33 11.03
C PHE A 47 -9.30 -15.28 12.42
N GLU A 48 -9.69 -16.19 13.32
CA GLU A 48 -9.16 -16.23 14.69
C GLU A 48 -7.64 -16.44 14.72
N ASP A 49 -7.11 -17.34 13.89
CA ASP A 49 -5.68 -17.64 13.82
C ASP A 49 -4.90 -16.43 13.29
N VAL A 50 -5.39 -15.80 12.22
CA VAL A 50 -4.81 -14.57 11.66
C VAL A 50 -4.89 -13.43 12.67
N TRP A 51 -6.06 -13.22 13.30
CA TRP A 51 -6.27 -12.18 14.30
C TRP A 51 -5.34 -12.29 15.50
N ASN A 52 -5.13 -13.52 16.00
CA ASN A 52 -4.21 -13.76 17.10
C ASN A 52 -2.75 -13.59 16.68
N ALA A 53 -2.36 -14.12 15.51
CA ALA A 53 -0.98 -14.03 15.01
C ALA A 53 -0.54 -12.57 14.79
N VAL A 54 -1.34 -11.72 14.14
CA VAL A 54 -0.96 -10.32 13.88
C VAL A 54 -0.88 -9.46 15.15
N ARG A 55 -1.36 -9.95 16.28
CA ARG A 55 -1.34 -9.24 17.58
C ARG A 55 -0.29 -9.79 18.53
N ASP A 56 0.20 -10.99 18.30
CA ASP A 56 1.23 -11.62 19.11
C ASP A 56 2.63 -11.25 18.59
N THR A 57 3.03 -10.02 18.85
CA THR A 57 4.35 -9.49 18.47
C THR A 57 5.50 -10.13 19.28
N GLY A 58 5.21 -10.91 20.31
CA GLY A 58 6.21 -11.67 21.05
C GLY A 58 6.63 -12.95 20.33
N THR A 59 5.71 -13.53 19.55
CA THR A 59 5.96 -14.76 18.75
C THR A 59 6.26 -14.44 17.30
N TYR A 60 5.56 -13.47 16.71
CA TYR A 60 5.64 -13.12 15.28
C TYR A 60 6.26 -11.74 15.11
N SER A 61 7.46 -11.71 14.53
CA SER A 61 8.24 -10.50 14.30
C SER A 61 8.08 -10.03 12.85
N SER A 62 7.95 -8.71 12.65
CA SER A 62 8.02 -8.06 11.34
C SER A 62 9.44 -7.62 10.96
N ALA A 63 10.42 -7.74 11.87
CA ALA A 63 11.76 -7.19 11.69
C ALA A 63 12.62 -7.90 10.63
N GLN A 64 12.14 -9.03 10.08
CA GLN A 64 12.85 -9.76 9.02
C GLN A 64 12.50 -9.27 7.61
N GLY A 65 11.53 -8.39 7.46
CA GLY A 65 11.04 -7.90 6.18
C GLY A 65 9.59 -8.31 5.87
N LEU A 66 9.15 -8.05 4.64
CA LEU A 66 7.77 -8.28 4.18
C LEU A 66 7.66 -9.44 3.19
N THR A 67 8.78 -9.99 2.76
CA THR A 67 8.87 -10.99 1.70
C THR A 67 9.55 -12.26 2.17
N PHE A 68 9.63 -13.25 1.28
CA PHE A 68 10.38 -14.47 1.52
C PHE A 68 11.89 -14.32 1.22
N VAL A 69 12.36 -13.10 0.92
CA VAL A 69 13.77 -12.83 0.62
C VAL A 69 14.56 -12.73 1.94
N PRO A 70 15.51 -13.63 2.22
CA PRO A 70 16.36 -13.51 3.39
C PRO A 70 17.15 -12.20 3.38
N ASP A 71 17.22 -11.53 4.54
CA ASP A 71 17.90 -10.23 4.68
C ASP A 71 17.40 -9.17 3.70
N GLU A 72 16.08 -9.07 3.55
CA GLU A 72 15.44 -8.12 2.66
C GLU A 72 15.86 -6.68 2.95
N ILE A 73 15.88 -6.28 4.22
CA ILE A 73 16.24 -4.93 4.67
C ILE A 73 17.68 -4.60 4.26
N GLY A 74 18.62 -5.51 4.52
CA GLY A 74 20.01 -5.31 4.13
C GLY A 74 20.22 -5.22 2.62
N LYS A 75 19.47 -6.02 1.85
CA LYS A 75 19.53 -6.03 0.38
C LYS A 75 18.91 -4.79 -0.25
N LEU A 76 17.84 -4.26 0.33
CA LEU A 76 17.21 -3.02 -0.12
C LEU A 76 18.05 -1.78 0.20
N GLY A 77 18.99 -1.89 1.15
CA GLY A 77 19.80 -0.75 1.59
C GLY A 77 18.97 0.38 2.18
N LEU A 78 17.78 0.06 2.70
CA LEU A 78 16.84 1.01 3.27
C LEU A 78 16.85 0.95 4.79
N ALA A 79 16.49 2.06 5.44
CA ALA A 79 16.11 1.99 6.85
C ALA A 79 14.88 1.09 7.00
N PRO A 80 14.77 0.32 8.11
CA PRO A 80 13.56 -0.40 8.42
C PRO A 80 12.37 0.56 8.41
N THR A 81 11.42 0.30 7.53
CA THR A 81 10.21 1.10 7.47
C THR A 81 9.28 0.73 8.63
N ILE A 82 8.26 1.56 8.91
CA ILE A 82 7.32 1.31 10.01
C ILE A 82 6.70 -0.09 9.97
N VAL A 83 6.52 -0.68 8.78
CA VAL A 83 5.94 -2.02 8.59
C VAL A 83 6.93 -3.16 8.84
N MET A 84 8.23 -2.83 8.99
CA MET A 84 9.33 -3.77 9.26
C MET A 84 9.90 -3.59 10.67
N LEU A 85 9.13 -3.05 11.59
CA LEU A 85 9.53 -2.81 12.97
C LEU A 85 8.63 -3.53 13.96
N ASP A 86 9.22 -3.98 15.06
CA ASP A 86 8.50 -4.51 16.20
C ASP A 86 8.39 -3.47 17.34
N PRO A 87 7.47 -3.67 18.30
CA PRO A 87 7.47 -2.88 19.54
C PRO A 87 8.81 -2.98 20.29
N PRO A 88 9.29 -1.92 20.96
CA PRO A 88 8.59 -0.64 21.16
C PRO A 88 8.74 0.35 20.01
N ARG A 89 9.74 0.18 19.11
CA ARG A 89 10.08 1.16 18.06
C ARG A 89 8.92 1.38 17.08
N HIS A 90 8.21 0.31 16.67
CA HIS A 90 7.01 0.42 15.86
C HIS A 90 5.97 1.37 16.49
N GLY A 91 5.68 1.16 17.79
CA GLY A 91 4.69 1.99 18.51
C GLY A 91 5.09 3.46 18.59
N GLN A 92 6.38 3.73 18.86
CA GLN A 92 6.93 5.09 18.87
C GLN A 92 6.77 5.77 17.52
N LEU A 93 7.27 5.15 16.44
CA LEU A 93 7.22 5.70 15.10
C LEU A 93 5.76 5.88 14.61
N ARG A 94 4.90 4.90 14.87
CA ARG A 94 3.47 4.99 14.55
C ARG A 94 2.78 6.15 15.27
N GLY A 95 3.11 6.37 16.55
CA GLY A 95 2.58 7.50 17.33
C GLY A 95 3.03 8.85 16.77
N LEU A 96 4.26 8.94 16.29
CA LEU A 96 4.79 10.15 15.65
C LEU A 96 4.08 10.44 14.34
N VAL A 97 4.01 9.45 13.46
CA VAL A 97 3.33 9.55 12.16
C VAL A 97 1.85 9.91 12.31
N ALA A 98 1.16 9.33 13.30
CA ALA A 98 -0.25 9.60 13.56
C ALA A 98 -0.54 11.08 13.87
N LYS A 99 0.42 11.81 14.45
CA LYS A 99 0.30 13.27 14.67
C LYS A 99 0.21 14.05 13.36
N GLY A 100 0.77 13.54 12.27
CA GLY A 100 0.64 14.11 10.93
C GLY A 100 -0.74 13.90 10.28
N PHE A 101 -1.46 12.83 10.66
CA PHE A 101 -2.79 12.47 10.14
C PHE A 101 -3.92 13.00 11.03
N THR A 102 -4.08 14.30 11.08
CA THR A 102 -5.18 14.88 11.84
C THR A 102 -6.50 14.79 11.08
N PRO A 103 -7.67 14.62 11.77
CA PRO A 103 -8.98 14.65 11.11
C PRO A 103 -9.21 15.89 10.25
N ARG A 104 -8.68 17.04 10.68
CA ARG A 104 -8.77 18.29 9.92
C ARG A 104 -8.01 18.21 8.59
N ARG A 105 -6.78 17.66 8.58
CA ARG A 105 -5.97 17.52 7.36
C ARG A 105 -6.60 16.54 6.40
N VAL A 106 -7.14 15.43 6.91
CA VAL A 106 -7.86 14.44 6.08
C VAL A 106 -9.13 15.05 5.48
N ALA A 107 -9.93 15.78 6.27
CA ALA A 107 -11.14 16.45 5.79
C ALA A 107 -10.84 17.53 4.73
N ALA A 108 -9.70 18.21 4.82
CA ALA A 108 -9.29 19.22 3.84
C ALA A 108 -9.04 18.66 2.44
N LEU A 109 -8.81 17.36 2.32
CA LEU A 109 -8.61 16.69 1.02
C LEU A 109 -9.93 16.43 0.28
N GLU A 110 -11.07 16.42 0.95
CA GLU A 110 -12.34 15.97 0.37
C GLU A 110 -12.70 16.73 -0.90
N ASP A 111 -12.64 18.07 -0.86
CA ASP A 111 -13.00 18.90 -2.02
C ASP A 111 -12.03 18.70 -3.19
N ALA A 112 -10.75 18.60 -2.92
CA ALA A 112 -9.73 18.34 -3.93
C ALA A 112 -9.92 16.96 -4.58
N VAL A 113 -10.19 15.92 -3.78
CA VAL A 113 -10.46 14.56 -4.26
C VAL A 113 -11.74 14.53 -5.09
N ARG A 114 -12.82 15.17 -4.61
CA ARG A 114 -14.08 15.26 -5.37
C ARG A 114 -13.89 15.98 -6.71
N GLY A 115 -13.12 17.06 -6.72
CA GLY A 115 -12.76 17.78 -7.93
C GLY A 115 -12.00 16.89 -8.92
N PHE A 116 -10.99 16.17 -8.45
CA PHE A 116 -10.20 15.27 -9.25
C PHE A 116 -11.04 14.12 -9.82
N VAL A 117 -11.87 13.48 -8.99
CA VAL A 117 -12.77 12.40 -9.42
C VAL A 117 -13.74 12.89 -10.52
N ARG A 118 -14.27 14.11 -10.42
CA ARG A 118 -15.12 14.68 -11.49
C ARG A 118 -14.35 14.84 -12.80
N VAL A 119 -13.11 15.33 -12.75
CA VAL A 119 -12.27 15.44 -13.97
C VAL A 119 -12.06 14.07 -14.61
N LEU A 120 -11.81 13.02 -13.83
CA LEU A 120 -11.68 11.66 -14.36
C LEU A 120 -12.99 11.18 -15.00
N LEU A 121 -14.13 11.35 -14.33
CA LEU A 121 -15.44 10.96 -14.86
C LEU A 121 -15.80 11.74 -16.12
N ASP A 122 -15.51 13.04 -16.18
CA ASP A 122 -15.79 13.88 -17.36
C ASP A 122 -14.92 13.44 -18.56
N SER A 123 -13.72 12.90 -18.33
CA SER A 123 -12.87 12.37 -19.39
C SER A 123 -13.45 11.12 -20.08
N PHE A 124 -14.44 10.47 -19.47
CA PHE A 124 -15.14 9.29 -20.05
C PHE A 124 -16.32 9.67 -20.94
N ALA A 125 -16.70 10.96 -20.94
CA ALA A 125 -17.86 11.41 -21.72
C ALA A 125 -17.71 11.06 -23.21
N GLY A 126 -18.71 10.38 -23.75
CA GLY A 126 -18.74 9.94 -25.15
C GLY A 126 -17.87 8.73 -25.50
N ARG A 127 -17.15 8.18 -24.55
CA ARG A 127 -16.38 6.93 -24.73
C ARG A 127 -17.27 5.71 -24.50
N ARG A 128 -17.03 4.64 -25.26
CA ARG A 128 -17.76 3.37 -25.13
C ARG A 128 -17.07 2.39 -24.19
N GLU A 129 -15.77 2.50 -24.10
CA GLU A 129 -14.92 1.63 -23.29
C GLU A 129 -13.88 2.46 -22.57
N VAL A 130 -13.61 2.10 -21.32
CA VAL A 130 -12.57 2.69 -20.46
C VAL A 130 -11.90 1.58 -19.67
N ASP A 131 -10.61 1.70 -19.43
CA ASP A 131 -9.92 0.87 -18.45
C ASP A 131 -10.13 1.49 -17.06
N LEU A 132 -11.12 0.95 -16.32
CA LEU A 132 -11.51 1.49 -15.02
C LEU A 132 -10.34 1.52 -14.04
N HIS A 133 -9.52 0.48 -14.01
CA HIS A 133 -8.38 0.44 -13.08
C HIS A 133 -7.37 1.52 -13.42
N ARG A 134 -6.90 1.54 -14.64
CA ARG A 134 -5.84 2.42 -15.10
C ARG A 134 -6.26 3.89 -15.16
N GLU A 135 -7.51 4.15 -15.60
CA GLU A 135 -7.95 5.51 -15.90
C GLU A 135 -8.79 6.15 -14.78
N PHE A 136 -9.20 5.36 -13.77
CA PHE A 136 -10.00 5.86 -12.65
C PHE A 136 -9.48 5.42 -11.29
N SER A 137 -9.41 4.12 -11.02
CA SER A 137 -9.16 3.61 -9.67
C SER A 137 -7.74 3.88 -9.18
N SER A 138 -6.73 3.68 -10.03
CA SER A 138 -5.32 3.88 -9.70
C SER A 138 -4.91 5.36 -9.58
N PRO A 139 -5.39 6.29 -10.43
CA PRO A 139 -5.05 7.71 -10.29
C PRO A 139 -5.56 8.37 -9.01
N ILE A 140 -6.66 7.90 -8.42
CA ILE A 140 -7.26 8.52 -7.22
C ILE A 140 -6.32 8.43 -6.00
N PRO A 141 -5.86 7.26 -5.56
CA PRO A 141 -4.93 7.20 -4.43
C PRO A 141 -3.59 7.90 -4.73
N THR A 142 -3.07 7.85 -5.94
CA THR A 142 -1.88 8.59 -6.35
C THR A 142 -2.06 10.10 -6.13
N PHE A 143 -3.20 10.64 -6.55
CA PHE A 143 -3.54 12.05 -6.31
C PHE A 143 -3.58 12.38 -4.81
N VAL A 144 -4.26 11.55 -4.01
CA VAL A 144 -4.39 11.75 -2.55
C VAL A 144 -3.02 11.73 -1.87
N LEU A 145 -2.15 10.79 -2.25
CA LEU A 145 -0.80 10.68 -1.71
C LEU A 145 0.05 11.92 -2.06
N ALA A 146 -0.04 12.38 -3.30
CA ALA A 146 0.68 13.58 -3.74
C ALA A 146 0.23 14.82 -2.98
N GLU A 147 -1.08 14.99 -2.76
CA GLU A 147 -1.63 16.07 -1.93
C GLU A 147 -1.14 15.99 -0.48
N LEU A 148 -1.24 14.81 0.15
CA LEU A 148 -0.81 14.59 1.53
C LEU A 148 0.68 14.88 1.74
N LEU A 149 1.52 14.40 0.82
CA LEU A 149 2.97 14.56 0.89
C LEU A 149 3.45 15.95 0.45
N GLY A 150 2.53 16.81 -0.01
CA GLY A 150 2.87 18.15 -0.46
C GLY A 150 3.65 18.19 -1.77
N VAL A 151 3.43 17.20 -2.65
CA VAL A 151 4.08 17.12 -3.96
C VAL A 151 3.45 18.12 -4.93
N PRO A 152 4.22 19.04 -5.52
CA PRO A 152 3.73 20.01 -6.48
C PRO A 152 3.00 19.35 -7.66
N ALA A 153 1.96 19.99 -8.18
CA ALA A 153 1.16 19.43 -9.28
C ALA A 153 1.99 19.09 -10.53
N ALA A 154 3.05 19.85 -10.80
CA ALA A 154 3.95 19.62 -11.92
C ALA A 154 4.76 18.31 -11.80
N ASP A 155 5.00 17.84 -10.56
CA ASP A 155 5.81 16.64 -10.27
C ASP A 155 4.97 15.36 -10.13
N ARG A 156 3.64 15.46 -10.03
CA ARG A 156 2.74 14.31 -9.86
C ARG A 156 2.88 13.24 -10.94
N PRO A 157 3.12 13.55 -12.23
CA PRO A 157 3.34 12.52 -13.25
C PRO A 157 4.53 11.59 -12.97
N ARG A 158 5.44 11.97 -12.05
CA ARG A 158 6.56 11.12 -11.62
C ARG A 158 6.13 9.90 -10.81
N PHE A 159 4.93 9.94 -10.21
CA PHE A 159 4.40 8.80 -9.46
C PHE A 159 4.14 7.58 -10.34
N ASP A 160 3.68 7.77 -11.58
CA ASP A 160 3.34 6.67 -12.47
C ASP A 160 4.49 5.68 -12.68
N PRO A 161 5.72 6.10 -13.05
CA PRO A 161 6.86 5.18 -13.15
C PRO A 161 7.29 4.60 -11.80
N TRP A 162 7.15 5.34 -10.69
CA TRP A 162 7.48 4.80 -9.36
C TRP A 162 6.53 3.68 -8.94
N VAL A 163 5.22 3.92 -9.07
CA VAL A 163 4.18 2.93 -8.78
C VAL A 163 4.34 1.72 -9.68
N ALA A 164 4.54 1.91 -11.00
CA ALA A 164 4.76 0.82 -11.93
C ALA A 164 5.99 -0.05 -11.56
N ALA A 165 7.09 0.59 -11.11
CA ALA A 165 8.28 -0.12 -10.67
C ALA A 165 8.03 -0.96 -9.40
N LEU A 166 7.27 -0.41 -8.44
CA LEU A 166 6.92 -1.09 -7.21
C LEU A 166 5.94 -2.25 -7.45
N THR A 167 4.94 -2.06 -8.32
CA THR A 167 4.01 -3.12 -8.72
C THR A 167 4.75 -4.26 -9.44
N ALA A 168 5.64 -3.95 -10.37
CA ALA A 168 6.46 -4.95 -11.05
C ALA A 168 7.34 -5.75 -10.07
N LEU A 169 7.84 -5.13 -9.00
CA LEU A 169 8.57 -5.80 -7.95
C LEU A 169 7.66 -6.80 -7.20
N GLN A 170 6.43 -6.42 -6.88
CA GLN A 170 5.43 -7.30 -6.25
C GLN A 170 5.07 -8.48 -7.17
N ASP A 171 4.79 -8.23 -8.44
CA ASP A 171 4.44 -9.25 -9.44
C ASP A 171 5.56 -10.28 -9.65
N SER A 172 6.83 -9.86 -9.52
CA SER A 172 7.98 -10.77 -9.57
C SER A 172 8.15 -11.65 -8.32
N GLY A 173 7.27 -11.52 -7.33
CA GLY A 173 7.41 -12.17 -6.02
C GLY A 173 8.56 -11.59 -5.21
N PHE A 174 8.80 -10.29 -5.39
CA PHE A 174 9.89 -9.53 -4.77
C PHE A 174 11.28 -10.03 -5.14
N ASP A 175 11.45 -10.57 -6.36
CA ASP A 175 12.76 -10.83 -6.90
C ASP A 175 13.47 -9.51 -7.21
N LEU A 176 14.38 -9.12 -6.33
CA LEU A 176 15.17 -7.89 -6.48
C LEU A 176 16.04 -7.90 -7.75
N ASN A 177 16.36 -9.09 -8.30
CA ASN A 177 17.07 -9.20 -9.57
C ASN A 177 16.15 -8.99 -10.77
N ALA A 178 14.84 -9.15 -10.58
CA ALA A 178 13.82 -8.87 -11.59
C ALA A 178 13.35 -7.41 -11.57
N MET A 179 13.94 -6.54 -10.73
CA MET A 179 13.64 -5.11 -10.73
C MET A 179 13.88 -4.52 -12.11
N SER A 180 12.79 -4.38 -12.85
CA SER A 180 12.82 -3.79 -14.20
C SER A 180 13.10 -2.29 -14.20
N ALA A 181 13.09 -1.64 -13.03
CA ALA A 181 13.29 -0.20 -12.91
C ALA A 181 13.95 0.23 -11.58
N PRO A 182 15.16 -0.27 -11.22
CA PRO A 182 15.88 0.24 -10.06
C PRO A 182 16.12 1.75 -10.15
N ALA A 183 16.21 2.31 -11.35
CA ALA A 183 16.35 3.73 -11.58
C ALA A 183 15.12 4.54 -11.11
N ALA A 184 13.89 4.04 -11.31
CA ALA A 184 12.69 4.74 -10.88
C ALA A 184 12.56 4.77 -9.33
N VAL A 185 12.95 3.69 -8.66
CA VAL A 185 12.99 3.64 -7.20
C VAL A 185 14.07 4.57 -6.65
N ALA A 186 15.26 4.59 -7.25
CA ALA A 186 16.33 5.51 -6.87
C ALA A 186 15.91 6.97 -7.07
N GLU A 187 15.30 7.29 -8.19
CA GLU A 187 14.76 8.62 -8.49
C GLU A 187 13.70 9.05 -7.45
N MET A 188 12.82 8.15 -7.06
CA MET A 188 11.81 8.41 -6.01
C MET A 188 12.49 8.79 -4.67
N PHE A 189 13.51 8.03 -4.26
CA PHE A 189 14.27 8.35 -3.05
C PHE A 189 14.99 9.68 -3.13
N GLU A 190 15.65 9.99 -4.25
CA GLU A 190 16.31 11.27 -4.49
C GLU A 190 15.32 12.44 -4.42
N TYR A 191 14.17 12.27 -5.05
CA TYR A 191 13.10 13.28 -5.03
C TYR A 191 12.62 13.58 -3.61
N PHE A 192 12.25 12.55 -2.84
CA PHE A 192 11.77 12.76 -1.49
C PHE A 192 12.85 13.25 -0.54
N ALA A 193 14.11 12.84 -0.69
CA ALA A 193 15.23 13.39 0.08
C ALA A 193 15.38 14.90 -0.17
N GLY A 194 15.25 15.33 -1.43
CA GLY A 194 15.22 16.76 -1.80
C GLY A 194 14.05 17.50 -1.14
N LEU A 195 12.85 16.92 -1.19
CA LEU A 195 11.65 17.52 -0.62
C LEU A 195 11.74 17.61 0.92
N ILE A 196 12.24 16.60 1.60
CA ILE A 196 12.48 16.61 3.06
C ILE A 196 13.46 17.74 3.42
N THR A 197 14.56 17.87 2.66
CA THR A 197 15.54 18.94 2.87
C THR A 197 14.91 20.33 2.71
N GLU A 198 14.05 20.50 1.72
CA GLU A 198 13.31 21.75 1.50
C GLU A 198 12.37 22.04 2.68
N ARG A 199 11.58 21.07 3.12
CA ARG A 199 10.62 21.21 4.20
C ARG A 199 11.25 21.49 5.56
N ARG A 200 12.44 20.96 5.83
CA ARG A 200 13.21 21.35 7.04
C ARG A 200 13.62 22.82 7.03
N ARG A 201 13.83 23.44 5.87
CA ARG A 201 14.18 24.86 5.75
C ARG A 201 12.97 25.76 5.74
N ALA A 202 11.90 25.32 5.09
CA ALA A 202 10.67 26.07 4.88
C ALA A 202 9.47 25.12 4.99
N PRO A 203 8.98 24.86 6.21
CA PRO A 203 7.83 23.98 6.44
C PRO A 203 6.58 24.49 5.73
N GLY A 204 5.83 23.58 5.11
CA GLY A 204 4.52 23.81 4.52
C GLY A 204 3.39 23.22 5.36
N ASP A 205 2.17 23.21 4.81
CA ASP A 205 1.02 22.53 5.43
C ASP A 205 0.84 21.13 4.81
N ASP A 206 1.91 20.34 4.77
CA ASP A 206 1.93 18.98 4.26
C ASP A 206 2.42 17.97 5.31
N LEU A 207 2.28 16.67 4.98
CA LEU A 207 2.65 15.61 5.91
C LEU A 207 4.17 15.54 6.12
N ILE A 208 4.98 15.77 5.08
CA ILE A 208 6.44 15.76 5.22
C ILE A 208 6.87 16.88 6.18
N SER A 209 6.34 18.08 6.03
CA SER A 209 6.61 19.18 6.97
C SER A 209 6.24 18.79 8.39
N ALA A 210 5.05 18.22 8.60
CA ALA A 210 4.64 17.77 9.92
C ALA A 210 5.61 16.71 10.50
N LEU A 211 6.11 15.78 9.69
CA LEU A 211 7.06 14.76 10.13
C LEU A 211 8.45 15.33 10.45
N THR A 212 8.87 16.41 9.79
CA THR A 212 10.16 17.07 10.08
C THR A 212 10.15 17.81 11.42
N GLU A 213 8.97 18.14 11.96
CA GLU A 213 8.79 18.86 13.22
C GLU A 213 8.40 17.95 14.40
N VAL A 214 8.08 16.70 14.13
CA VAL A 214 7.65 15.77 15.19
C VAL A 214 8.81 15.28 16.01
N GLU A 215 8.68 15.44 17.33
CA GLU A 215 9.65 15.04 18.35
C GLU A 215 9.07 13.93 19.25
N SER A 216 9.92 12.96 19.60
CA SER A 216 9.65 11.96 20.63
C SER A 216 10.90 11.78 21.50
N ASP A 217 10.71 11.90 22.82
CA ASP A 217 11.77 11.74 23.80
C ASP A 217 12.99 12.67 23.58
N GLY A 218 12.75 13.86 23.00
CA GLY A 218 13.80 14.84 22.68
C GLY A 218 14.50 14.61 21.34
N GLU A 219 14.06 13.63 20.55
CA GLU A 219 14.63 13.32 19.22
C GLU A 219 13.60 13.57 18.11
N LEU A 220 14.05 14.30 17.08
CA LEU A 220 13.29 14.45 15.82
C LEU A 220 13.45 13.18 14.97
N LEU A 221 12.44 12.93 14.11
CA LEU A 221 12.58 11.93 13.06
C LEU A 221 13.78 12.29 12.17
N THR A 222 14.61 11.30 11.89
CA THR A 222 15.71 11.43 10.94
C THR A 222 15.16 11.53 9.51
N ASP A 223 15.89 12.16 8.61
CA ASP A 223 15.54 12.21 7.18
C ASP A 223 15.33 10.81 6.60
N TRP A 224 16.12 9.84 7.09
CA TRP A 224 16.07 8.45 6.68
C TRP A 224 14.76 7.75 7.09
N GLU A 225 14.27 8.03 8.31
CA GLU A 225 12.97 7.50 8.78
C GLU A 225 11.80 8.14 8.02
N ILE A 226 11.87 9.44 7.74
CA ILE A 226 10.86 10.13 6.92
C ILE A 226 10.86 9.59 5.50
N LEU A 227 12.05 9.35 4.92
CA LEU A 227 12.20 8.77 3.58
C LEU A 227 11.61 7.36 3.50
N GLY A 228 11.89 6.51 4.50
CA GLY A 228 11.27 5.18 4.62
C GLY A 228 9.75 5.25 4.74
N PHE A 229 9.24 6.27 5.42
CA PHE A 229 7.79 6.52 5.48
C PHE A 229 7.20 6.94 4.14
N CYS A 230 7.84 7.86 3.40
CA CYS A 230 7.41 8.23 2.05
C CYS A 230 7.37 7.01 1.11
N PHE A 231 8.37 6.14 1.20
CA PHE A 231 8.40 4.89 0.45
C PHE A 231 7.18 4.01 0.76
N VAL A 232 6.88 3.78 2.04
CA VAL A 232 5.71 2.96 2.45
C VAL A 232 4.39 3.60 1.98
N MET A 233 4.28 4.92 2.01
CA MET A 233 3.10 5.63 1.53
C MET A 233 2.89 5.39 0.03
N VAL A 234 3.93 5.46 -0.78
CA VAL A 234 3.83 5.21 -2.22
C VAL A 234 3.56 3.74 -2.52
N ALA A 235 4.32 2.84 -1.86
CA ALA A 235 4.21 1.39 -2.10
C ALA A 235 2.87 0.80 -1.61
N GLY A 236 2.42 1.17 -0.41
CA GLY A 236 1.25 0.56 0.22
C GLY A 236 -0.05 1.33 0.03
N GLY A 237 0.00 2.65 -0.19
CA GLY A 237 -1.18 3.51 -0.25
C GLY A 237 -1.86 3.53 -1.61
N ASN A 238 -1.13 3.24 -2.68
CA ASN A 238 -1.65 3.36 -4.04
C ASN A 238 -2.40 2.10 -4.50
N ASP A 239 -1.73 0.97 -4.52
CA ASP A 239 -2.23 -0.27 -5.11
C ASP A 239 -3.45 -0.83 -4.37
N THR A 240 -3.40 -0.90 -3.05
CA THR A 240 -4.48 -1.43 -2.22
C THR A 240 -5.79 -0.68 -2.39
N THR A 241 -5.76 0.65 -2.43
CA THR A 241 -6.93 1.50 -2.59
C THR A 241 -7.47 1.43 -4.02
N GLY A 242 -6.61 1.47 -5.04
CA GLY A 242 -6.99 1.33 -6.44
C GLY A 242 -7.67 -0.01 -6.72
N ASN A 243 -7.12 -1.10 -6.18
CA ASN A 243 -7.70 -2.44 -6.28
C ASN A 243 -9.05 -2.53 -5.55
N LEU A 244 -9.19 -1.93 -4.36
CA LEU A 244 -10.47 -1.89 -3.65
C LEU A 244 -11.56 -1.22 -4.48
N ILE A 245 -11.27 -0.06 -5.09
CA ILE A 245 -12.23 0.66 -5.93
C ILE A 245 -12.63 -0.19 -7.15
N SER A 246 -11.65 -0.80 -7.83
CA SER A 246 -11.90 -1.65 -8.99
C SER A 246 -12.75 -2.88 -8.64
N HIS A 247 -12.42 -3.57 -7.55
CA HIS A 247 -13.17 -4.72 -7.08
C HIS A 247 -14.59 -4.34 -6.61
N ALA A 248 -14.76 -3.19 -5.95
CA ALA A 248 -16.07 -2.70 -5.55
C ALA A 248 -16.99 -2.50 -6.76
N VAL A 249 -16.48 -1.88 -7.83
CA VAL A 249 -17.24 -1.68 -9.07
C VAL A 249 -17.59 -3.02 -9.73
N MET A 250 -16.63 -3.94 -9.82
CA MET A 250 -16.83 -5.29 -10.36
C MET A 250 -17.91 -6.06 -9.59
N LEU A 251 -17.86 -6.03 -8.25
CA LEU A 251 -18.84 -6.70 -7.41
C LEU A 251 -20.24 -6.07 -7.53
N LEU A 252 -20.33 -4.74 -7.62
CA LEU A 252 -21.60 -4.04 -7.82
C LEU A 252 -22.16 -4.22 -9.23
N ASP A 253 -21.34 -4.55 -10.21
CA ASP A 253 -21.80 -4.94 -11.55
C ASP A 253 -22.42 -6.35 -11.54
N THR A 254 -21.92 -7.26 -10.73
CA THR A 254 -22.46 -8.62 -10.56
C THR A 254 -23.65 -8.69 -9.62
N ASP A 255 -23.67 -7.91 -8.53
CA ASP A 255 -24.79 -7.85 -7.58
C ASP A 255 -25.62 -6.57 -7.79
N HIS A 256 -26.51 -6.63 -8.76
CA HIS A 256 -27.41 -5.51 -9.08
C HIS A 256 -28.32 -5.09 -7.91
N ARG A 257 -28.62 -5.99 -6.97
CA ARG A 257 -29.39 -5.67 -5.77
C ARG A 257 -28.61 -4.75 -4.83
N GLN A 258 -27.36 -5.06 -4.57
CA GLN A 258 -26.48 -4.19 -3.76
C GLN A 258 -26.26 -2.83 -4.45
N ARG A 259 -26.03 -2.85 -5.75
CA ARG A 259 -25.92 -1.61 -6.53
C ARG A 259 -27.16 -0.72 -6.39
N ALA A 260 -28.37 -1.29 -6.52
CA ALA A 260 -29.61 -0.54 -6.38
C ALA A 260 -29.74 0.09 -4.99
N LEU A 261 -29.40 -0.63 -3.91
CA LEU A 261 -29.43 -0.09 -2.56
C LEU A 261 -28.54 1.14 -2.35
N LEU A 262 -27.37 1.17 -2.99
CA LEU A 262 -26.44 2.32 -2.92
C LEU A 262 -26.89 3.50 -3.79
N VAL A 263 -27.55 3.21 -4.91
CA VAL A 263 -28.12 4.26 -5.79
C VAL A 263 -29.33 4.91 -5.13
N ASP A 264 -30.21 4.10 -4.50
CA ASP A 264 -31.43 4.57 -3.84
C ASP A 264 -31.13 5.32 -2.53
N ASP A 265 -30.07 4.93 -1.83
CA ASP A 265 -29.64 5.55 -0.56
C ASP A 265 -28.11 5.71 -0.51
N PRO A 266 -27.56 6.79 -1.10
CA PRO A 266 -26.11 7.05 -1.08
C PRO A 266 -25.51 7.23 0.33
N ALA A 267 -26.34 7.49 1.35
CA ALA A 267 -25.86 7.59 2.74
C ALA A 267 -25.32 6.26 3.29
N ARG A 268 -25.57 5.14 2.61
CA ARG A 268 -25.01 3.81 2.95
C ARG A 268 -23.53 3.66 2.49
N ILE A 269 -23.03 4.54 1.63
CA ILE A 269 -21.66 4.40 1.10
C ILE A 269 -20.59 4.57 2.18
N PRO A 270 -20.72 5.46 3.18
CA PRO A 270 -19.73 5.62 4.26
C PRO A 270 -19.80 4.55 5.35
N GLY A 271 -20.72 3.59 5.27
CA GLY A 271 -20.99 2.58 6.31
C GLY A 271 -20.32 1.24 6.10
#